data_3ef5a3db965fdbbf3a383ed229224e7b
#
_entry.id   3ef5a3db965fdbbf3a383ed229224e7b
#
_cell.length_a   1.000
_cell.length_b   1.000
_cell.length_c   1.000
_cell.angle_alpha   90.00
_cell.angle_beta   90.00
_cell.angle_gamma   90.00
#
_symmetry.space_group_name_H-M   'P 1'
#
loop_
_entity.id
_entity.type
_entity.pdbx_description
1 polymer ?
#
loop_
_entity_poly.entity_id
_entity_poly.type
_entity_poly.pdbx_seq_one_letter_code
_entity_poly.pdbx_strand_id
1 'polypeptide(L)'
;MKTKALVVIDIQNDITKHYRDIIGNINAAIEWALAERLRLEKDGNACGSMHIVYIKHNNTTAGTRTFKPGSKGEELVPEMKVVSDNIFVKAKSNALTSEAFSAFITANDINEFYVAGADATACVKSTCFNMRKAGFMVHVLSDCVTSYDLKKLPEMLAYYESKGCEVKTLAEYQ
;
A
#
# COMPACT_ATOMS: atom_id res chain seq x y z
N MET A 1 21.75 4.03 -4.80
CA MET A 1 20.95 3.11 -3.92
C MET A 1 19.49 3.39 -4.13
N LYS A 2 18.61 2.42 -3.86
CA LYS A 2 17.18 2.58 -4.14
C LYS A 2 16.46 3.05 -2.88
N THR A 3 15.72 4.15 -2.98
CA THR A 3 14.79 4.55 -1.95
C THR A 3 13.53 3.69 -2.05
N LYS A 4 13.06 3.15 -0.93
CA LYS A 4 11.96 2.20 -0.84
C LYS A 4 10.76 2.81 -0.13
N ALA A 5 9.57 2.28 -0.40
CA ALA A 5 8.39 2.59 0.38
C ALA A 5 7.51 1.35 0.62
N LEU A 6 7.04 1.19 1.85
CA LEU A 6 5.85 0.37 2.14
C LEU A 6 4.62 1.25 1.88
N VAL A 7 3.72 0.78 1.03
CA VAL A 7 2.48 1.48 0.69
C VAL A 7 1.29 0.63 1.15
N VAL A 8 0.56 1.14 2.13
CA VAL A 8 -0.65 0.51 2.67
C VAL A 8 -1.87 1.16 2.01
N ILE A 9 -2.63 0.37 1.24
CA ILE A 9 -3.70 0.85 0.38
C ILE A 9 -5.07 0.59 1.00
N ASP A 10 -5.86 1.65 1.19
CA ASP A 10 -7.29 1.68 1.49
C ASP A 10 -7.71 0.88 2.75
N ILE A 11 -6.87 0.81 3.76
CA ILE A 11 -7.24 0.20 5.05
C ILE A 11 -8.04 1.21 5.88
N GLN A 12 -9.28 1.43 5.44
CA GLN A 12 -10.24 2.39 5.97
C GLN A 12 -11.46 1.68 6.59
N ASN A 13 -12.20 2.37 7.46
CA ASN A 13 -13.32 1.78 8.20
C ASN A 13 -14.39 1.15 7.32
N ASP A 14 -14.71 1.75 6.17
CA ASP A 14 -15.77 1.24 5.28
C ASP A 14 -15.43 -0.08 4.61
N ILE A 15 -14.14 -0.34 4.31
CA ILE A 15 -13.71 -1.57 3.65
C ILE A 15 -13.31 -2.64 4.66
N THR A 16 -12.65 -2.26 5.73
CA THR A 16 -12.03 -3.21 6.67
C THR A 16 -13.01 -3.95 7.58
N LYS A 17 -14.25 -3.55 7.62
CA LYS A 17 -15.30 -4.38 8.25
C LYS A 17 -15.37 -5.81 7.66
N HIS A 18 -14.86 -6.01 6.44
CA HIS A 18 -14.79 -7.29 5.74
C HIS A 18 -13.38 -7.93 5.74
N TYR A 19 -12.34 -7.20 6.16
CA TYR A 19 -10.92 -7.59 6.01
C TYR A 19 -10.08 -7.38 7.27
N ARG A 20 -10.70 -7.36 8.43
CA ARG A 20 -10.00 -7.08 9.70
C ARG A 20 -8.93 -8.09 10.08
N ASP A 21 -9.01 -9.29 9.56
CA ASP A 21 -8.06 -10.37 9.78
C ASP A 21 -6.63 -10.08 9.29
N ILE A 22 -6.46 -9.19 8.29
CA ILE A 22 -5.13 -8.82 7.76
C ILE A 22 -4.44 -7.68 8.53
N ILE A 23 -5.13 -6.99 9.43
CA ILE A 23 -4.57 -5.81 10.11
C ILE A 23 -3.34 -6.18 10.93
N GLY A 24 -3.33 -7.36 11.55
CA GLY A 24 -2.16 -7.88 12.25
C GLY A 24 -0.94 -8.03 11.35
N ASN A 25 -1.12 -8.60 10.16
CA ASN A 25 -0.05 -8.77 9.18
C ASN A 25 0.44 -7.42 8.63
N ILE A 26 -0.48 -6.50 8.37
CA ILE A 26 -0.12 -5.13 7.94
C ILE A 26 0.69 -4.41 9.03
N ASN A 27 0.29 -4.54 10.29
CA ASN A 27 1.04 -3.96 11.40
C ASN A 27 2.45 -4.57 11.52
N ALA A 28 2.59 -5.88 11.30
CA ALA A 28 3.90 -6.52 11.23
C ALA A 28 4.75 -6.00 10.07
N ALA A 29 4.15 -5.75 8.90
CA ALA A 29 4.84 -5.14 7.75
C ALA A 29 5.29 -3.69 8.05
N ILE A 30 4.48 -2.93 8.78
CA ILE A 30 4.85 -1.57 9.22
C ILE A 30 6.04 -1.62 10.19
N GLU A 31 6.05 -2.56 11.14
CA GLU A 31 7.18 -2.75 12.07
C GLU A 31 8.46 -3.17 11.33
N TRP A 32 8.35 -4.09 10.38
CA TRP A 32 9.46 -4.47 9.52
C TRP A 32 10.02 -3.26 8.75
N ALA A 33 9.15 -2.44 8.15
CA ALA A 33 9.57 -1.25 7.39
C ALA A 33 10.27 -0.22 8.30
N LEU A 34 9.82 -0.06 9.55
CA LEU A 34 10.50 0.78 10.55
C LEU A 34 11.88 0.24 10.90
N ALA A 35 12.02 -1.07 11.10
CA ALA A 35 13.30 -1.71 11.39
C ALA A 35 14.26 -1.58 10.19
N GLU A 36 13.77 -1.77 8.97
CA GLU A 36 14.56 -1.61 7.74
C GLU A 36 15.04 -0.16 7.56
N ARG A 37 14.20 0.83 7.87
CA ARG A 37 14.60 2.24 7.87
C ARG A 37 15.75 2.50 8.83
N LEU A 38 15.64 2.03 10.08
CA LEU A 38 16.69 2.19 11.09
C LEU A 38 17.99 1.47 10.68
N ARG A 39 17.90 0.31 10.04
CA ARG A 39 19.05 -0.41 9.53
C ARG A 39 19.77 0.39 8.44
N LEU A 40 19.02 0.93 7.47
CA LEU A 40 19.56 1.74 6.38
C LEU A 40 20.23 3.03 6.89
N GLU A 41 19.64 3.68 7.89
CA GLU A 41 20.19 4.88 8.53
C GLU A 41 21.53 4.58 9.25
N LYS A 42 21.62 3.46 9.97
CA LYS A 42 22.85 3.05 10.68
C LYS A 42 24.00 2.69 9.75
N ASP A 43 23.69 2.08 8.60
CA ASP A 43 24.70 1.69 7.62
C ASP A 43 25.33 2.90 6.89
N GLY A 44 25.01 4.13 7.29
CA GLY A 44 25.55 5.36 6.72
C GLY A 44 25.13 5.59 5.28
N ASN A 45 24.12 4.88 4.81
CA ASN A 45 23.59 4.97 3.47
C ASN A 45 22.69 6.21 3.33
N ALA A 46 23.31 7.38 3.19
CA ALA A 46 22.60 8.65 2.95
C ALA A 46 21.71 8.63 1.69
N CYS A 47 21.78 7.58 0.89
CA CYS A 47 21.06 7.41 -0.38
C CYS A 47 20.00 6.32 -0.36
N GLY A 48 19.68 5.68 0.76
CA GLY A 48 18.62 4.69 0.85
C GLY A 48 17.76 4.93 2.07
N SER A 49 16.47 5.13 1.89
CA SER A 49 15.51 5.25 2.97
C SER A 49 14.34 4.30 2.75
N MET A 50 13.64 3.95 3.84
CA MET A 50 12.39 3.21 3.81
C MET A 50 11.27 4.11 4.31
N HIS A 51 10.42 4.54 3.39
CA HIS A 51 9.23 5.32 3.74
C HIS A 51 8.05 4.41 4.06
N ILE A 52 7.16 4.86 4.94
CA ILE A 52 5.87 4.21 5.20
C ILE A 52 4.79 5.19 4.75
N VAL A 53 3.92 4.74 3.85
CA VAL A 53 2.91 5.54 3.17
C VAL A 53 1.55 4.89 3.32
N TYR A 54 0.54 5.70 3.59
CA TYR A 54 -0.86 5.29 3.67
C TYR A 54 -1.65 5.95 2.56
N ILE A 55 -2.39 5.15 1.81
CA ILE A 55 -3.29 5.64 0.77
C ILE A 55 -4.73 5.53 1.26
N LYS A 56 -5.48 6.62 1.16
CA LYS A 56 -6.91 6.69 1.44
C LYS A 56 -7.67 6.87 0.13
N HIS A 57 -8.74 6.12 -0.04
CA HIS A 57 -9.69 6.36 -1.11
C HIS A 57 -10.78 7.32 -0.62
N ASN A 58 -11.01 8.41 -1.37
CA ASN A 58 -12.14 9.29 -1.17
C ASN A 58 -13.05 9.19 -2.39
N ASN A 59 -14.28 8.76 -2.16
CA ASN A 59 -15.26 8.67 -3.22
C ASN A 59 -16.10 9.96 -3.28
N THR A 60 -15.85 10.75 -4.31
CA THR A 60 -16.53 12.05 -4.54
C THR A 60 -17.76 11.94 -5.43
N THR A 61 -18.11 10.73 -5.89
CA THR A 61 -19.29 10.52 -6.73
C THR A 61 -20.58 10.80 -5.95
N ALA A 62 -21.48 11.57 -6.53
CA ALA A 62 -22.76 11.89 -5.90
C ALA A 62 -23.55 10.61 -5.57
N GLY A 63 -24.14 10.56 -4.37
CA GLY A 63 -24.92 9.41 -3.90
C GLY A 63 -24.11 8.25 -3.35
N THR A 64 -22.76 8.31 -3.36
CA THR A 64 -21.94 7.27 -2.76
C THR A 64 -22.07 7.25 -1.24
N ARG A 65 -22.03 6.05 -0.66
CA ARG A 65 -22.09 5.84 0.79
C ARG A 65 -20.75 5.37 1.36
N THR A 66 -19.83 4.89 0.50
CA THR A 66 -18.54 4.32 0.89
C THR A 66 -17.42 5.32 0.66
N PHE A 67 -16.53 5.49 1.62
CA PHE A 67 -15.40 6.43 1.57
C PHE A 67 -15.79 7.87 1.30
N LYS A 68 -16.95 8.27 1.83
CA LYS A 68 -17.44 9.66 1.66
C LYS A 68 -16.51 10.61 2.42
N PRO A 69 -15.98 11.67 1.77
CA PRO A 69 -15.11 12.65 2.42
C PRO A 69 -15.74 13.23 3.70
N GLY A 70 -14.97 13.29 4.79
CA GLY A 70 -15.40 13.75 6.10
C GLY A 70 -16.26 12.78 6.90
N SER A 71 -16.49 11.56 6.40
CA SER A 71 -17.20 10.52 7.15
C SER A 71 -16.24 9.66 7.97
N LYS A 72 -16.76 9.03 9.03
CA LYS A 72 -15.99 8.03 9.79
C LYS A 72 -15.56 6.84 8.93
N GLY A 73 -16.30 6.55 7.87
CA GLY A 73 -16.02 5.45 6.93
C GLY A 73 -14.73 5.63 6.14
N GLU A 74 -14.35 6.88 5.85
CA GLU A 74 -13.10 7.19 5.14
C GLU A 74 -11.84 7.20 6.00
N GLU A 75 -11.99 7.22 7.33
CA GLU A 75 -10.86 7.23 8.24
C GLU A 75 -10.09 5.91 8.19
N LEU A 76 -8.77 5.98 8.39
CA LEU A 76 -7.95 4.78 8.57
C LEU A 76 -8.41 4.00 9.79
N VAL A 77 -8.33 2.68 9.75
CA VAL A 77 -8.78 1.84 10.87
C VAL A 77 -7.94 2.11 12.11
N PRO A 78 -8.57 2.32 13.25
CA PRO A 78 -7.84 2.66 14.49
C PRO A 78 -6.92 1.54 14.98
N GLU A 79 -7.15 0.29 14.59
CA GLU A 79 -6.30 -0.86 14.93
C GLU A 79 -5.00 -0.92 14.11
N MET A 80 -4.92 -0.18 13.01
CA MET A 80 -3.71 -0.10 12.19
C MET A 80 -2.73 0.91 12.77
N LYS A 81 -1.45 0.53 12.82
CA LYS A 81 -0.38 1.45 13.21
C LYS A 81 -0.18 2.54 12.15
N VAL A 82 -0.30 3.79 12.56
CA VAL A 82 0.03 4.95 11.72
C VAL A 82 1.27 5.60 12.30
N VAL A 83 2.40 5.46 11.64
CA VAL A 83 3.74 5.82 12.15
C VAL A 83 4.40 6.95 11.35
N SER A 84 3.68 7.52 10.39
CA SER A 84 4.12 8.65 9.58
C SER A 84 2.94 9.50 9.13
N ASP A 85 3.21 10.76 8.80
CA ASP A 85 2.24 11.70 8.23
C ASP A 85 2.13 11.57 6.69
N ASN A 86 2.75 10.55 6.10
CA ASN A 86 2.69 10.29 4.66
C ASN A 86 1.34 9.65 4.28
N ILE A 87 0.27 10.39 4.46
CA ILE A 87 -1.10 9.97 4.16
C ILE A 87 -1.57 10.72 2.93
N PHE A 88 -1.88 9.99 1.86
CA PHE A 88 -2.31 10.57 0.58
C PHE A 88 -3.69 10.09 0.20
N VAL A 89 -4.46 10.99 -0.41
CA VAL A 89 -5.83 10.73 -0.83
C VAL A 89 -5.88 10.55 -2.34
N LYS A 90 -6.65 9.56 -2.79
CA LYS A 90 -6.99 9.33 -4.18
C LYS A 90 -8.51 9.24 -4.37
N ALA A 91 -8.99 9.61 -5.56
CA ALA A 91 -10.40 9.46 -5.95
C ALA A 91 -10.62 8.35 -7.01
N LYS A 92 -9.54 7.71 -7.47
CA LYS A 92 -9.56 6.61 -8.46
C LYS A 92 -8.87 5.38 -7.88
N SER A 93 -9.04 4.22 -8.52
CA SER A 93 -8.42 2.96 -8.04
C SER A 93 -6.89 3.01 -7.99
N ASN A 94 -6.25 3.65 -8.98
CA ASN A 94 -4.80 3.79 -9.03
C ASN A 94 -4.29 4.87 -8.08
N ALA A 95 -3.42 4.52 -7.14
CA ALA A 95 -2.84 5.47 -6.18
C ALA A 95 -1.97 6.55 -6.85
N LEU A 96 -1.34 6.25 -7.99
CA LEU A 96 -0.53 7.23 -8.74
C LEU A 96 -1.37 8.38 -9.34
N THR A 97 -2.69 8.29 -9.31
CA THR A 97 -3.57 9.42 -9.68
C THR A 97 -3.67 10.48 -8.60
N SER A 98 -3.17 10.23 -7.39
CA SER A 98 -2.96 11.24 -6.37
C SER A 98 -1.73 12.08 -6.74
N GLU A 99 -1.94 13.35 -7.09
CA GLU A 99 -0.85 14.26 -7.44
C GLU A 99 0.14 14.43 -6.28
N ALA A 100 -0.37 14.51 -5.05
CA ALA A 100 0.45 14.63 -3.84
C ALA A 100 1.33 13.39 -3.62
N PHE A 101 0.78 12.17 -3.86
CA PHE A 101 1.58 10.95 -3.76
C PHE A 101 2.63 10.86 -4.86
N SER A 102 2.27 11.20 -6.10
CA SER A 102 3.22 11.22 -7.21
C SER A 102 4.34 12.24 -7.01
N ALA A 103 4.03 13.42 -6.48
CA ALA A 103 5.03 14.41 -6.09
C ALA A 103 5.95 13.91 -4.97
N PHE A 104 5.40 13.22 -3.97
CA PHE A 104 6.16 12.61 -2.88
C PHE A 104 7.14 11.54 -3.39
N ILE A 105 6.70 10.68 -4.31
CA ILE A 105 7.56 9.67 -4.95
C ILE A 105 8.76 10.35 -5.62
N THR A 106 8.51 11.38 -6.41
CA THR A 106 9.54 12.12 -7.15
C THR A 106 10.49 12.84 -6.20
N ALA A 107 9.96 13.54 -5.20
CA ALA A 107 10.75 14.33 -4.25
C ALA A 107 11.70 13.47 -3.39
N ASN A 108 11.35 12.20 -3.15
CA ASN A 108 12.14 11.28 -2.35
C ASN A 108 12.88 10.22 -3.18
N ASP A 109 12.86 10.32 -4.50
CA ASP A 109 13.51 9.37 -5.44
C ASP A 109 13.11 7.90 -5.16
N ILE A 110 11.83 7.67 -4.86
CA ILE A 110 11.33 6.33 -4.54
C ILE A 110 11.16 5.53 -5.84
N ASN A 111 11.79 4.37 -5.91
CA ASN A 111 11.76 3.51 -7.10
C ASN A 111 11.46 2.04 -6.81
N GLU A 112 11.28 1.68 -5.54
CA GLU A 112 10.96 0.33 -5.08
C GLU A 112 9.82 0.37 -4.05
N PHE A 113 8.76 -0.40 -4.31
CA PHE A 113 7.55 -0.40 -3.51
C PHE A 113 7.21 -1.77 -2.96
N TYR A 114 6.89 -1.83 -1.66
CA TYR A 114 6.26 -2.95 -1.00
C TYR A 114 4.79 -2.61 -0.79
N VAL A 115 3.89 -3.45 -1.27
CA VAL A 115 2.46 -3.12 -1.31
C VAL A 115 1.67 -4.06 -0.42
N ALA A 116 0.86 -3.45 0.45
CA ALA A 116 -0.09 -4.10 1.33
C ALA A 116 -1.47 -3.43 1.21
N GLY A 117 -2.53 -4.08 1.66
CA GLY A 117 -3.86 -3.47 1.75
C GLY A 117 -4.94 -4.18 0.95
N ALA A 118 -5.96 -3.44 0.55
CA ALA A 118 -7.16 -3.93 -0.12
C ALA A 118 -7.66 -2.94 -1.20
N ASP A 119 -8.45 -3.33 -2.15
CA ASP A 119 -8.82 -4.69 -2.53
C ASP A 119 -7.85 -5.22 -3.59
N ALA A 120 -7.42 -6.47 -3.45
CA ALA A 120 -6.48 -7.11 -4.37
C ALA A 120 -7.01 -7.17 -5.81
N THR A 121 -8.32 -7.16 -6.02
CA THR A 121 -8.94 -7.19 -7.37
C THR A 121 -9.19 -5.81 -7.95
N ALA A 122 -9.01 -4.74 -7.16
CA ALA A 122 -9.36 -3.37 -7.54
C ALA A 122 -8.21 -2.38 -7.29
N CYS A 123 -8.15 -1.73 -6.13
CA CYS A 123 -7.19 -0.64 -5.88
C CYS A 123 -5.74 -1.12 -5.83
N VAL A 124 -5.47 -2.26 -5.19
CA VAL A 124 -4.13 -2.87 -5.17
C VAL A 124 -3.72 -3.26 -6.59
N LYS A 125 -4.60 -3.97 -7.33
CA LYS A 125 -4.36 -4.37 -8.72
C LYS A 125 -4.01 -3.18 -9.61
N SER A 126 -4.85 -2.15 -9.59
CA SER A 126 -4.68 -0.97 -10.43
C SER A 126 -3.38 -0.23 -10.09
N THR A 127 -3.06 -0.10 -8.81
CA THR A 127 -1.84 0.57 -8.36
C THR A 127 -0.59 -0.20 -8.76
N CYS A 128 -0.51 -1.50 -8.47
CA CYS A 128 0.64 -2.34 -8.83
C CYS A 128 0.88 -2.36 -10.33
N PHE A 129 -0.17 -2.51 -11.14
CA PHE A 129 -0.05 -2.49 -12.60
C PHE A 129 0.54 -1.17 -13.11
N ASN A 130 0.02 -0.04 -12.64
CA ASN A 130 0.50 1.27 -13.08
C ASN A 130 1.89 1.60 -12.55
N MET A 131 2.25 1.16 -11.34
CA MET A 131 3.62 1.26 -10.84
C MET A 131 4.60 0.47 -11.71
N ARG A 132 4.27 -0.77 -12.09
CA ARG A 132 5.09 -1.57 -13.01
C ARG A 132 5.21 -0.92 -14.38
N LYS A 133 4.10 -0.41 -14.93
CA LYS A 133 4.09 0.34 -16.19
C LYS A 133 4.96 1.59 -16.16
N ALA A 134 5.05 2.24 -15.01
CA ALA A 134 5.93 3.40 -14.79
C ALA A 134 7.41 3.02 -14.57
N GLY A 135 7.75 1.73 -14.54
CA GLY A 135 9.12 1.23 -14.40
C GLY A 135 9.58 1.01 -12.96
N PHE A 136 8.70 1.16 -11.98
CA PHE A 136 9.05 0.91 -10.58
C PHE A 136 9.21 -0.58 -10.27
N MET A 137 10.06 -0.92 -9.31
CA MET A 137 10.11 -2.24 -8.71
C MET A 137 8.95 -2.39 -7.72
N VAL A 138 8.17 -3.47 -7.84
CA VAL A 138 6.97 -3.68 -7.02
C VAL A 138 7.00 -5.07 -6.41
N HIS A 139 6.92 -5.11 -5.09
CA HIS A 139 6.78 -6.30 -4.26
C HIS A 139 5.38 -6.31 -3.65
N VAL A 140 4.62 -7.35 -3.88
CA VAL A 140 3.30 -7.54 -3.25
C VAL A 140 3.47 -8.47 -2.06
N LEU A 141 3.16 -7.98 -0.86
CA LEU A 141 3.20 -8.78 0.36
C LEU A 141 1.95 -9.68 0.39
N SER A 142 2.10 -10.93 -0.03
CA SER A 142 0.98 -11.84 -0.30
C SER A 142 0.11 -12.14 0.93
N ASP A 143 0.68 -12.09 2.11
CA ASP A 143 0.01 -12.25 3.41
C ASP A 143 -0.49 -10.92 4.01
N CYS A 144 -0.22 -9.79 3.35
CA CYS A 144 -0.68 -8.46 3.74
C CYS A 144 -1.67 -7.83 2.75
N VAL A 145 -2.11 -8.56 1.72
CA VAL A 145 -3.15 -8.13 0.79
C VAL A 145 -4.36 -9.06 0.88
N THR A 146 -5.54 -8.50 0.67
CA THR A 146 -6.77 -9.29 0.70
C THR A 146 -7.82 -8.77 -0.28
N SER A 147 -8.88 -9.54 -0.47
CA SER A 147 -10.01 -9.20 -1.32
C SER A 147 -11.33 -9.47 -0.61
N TYR A 148 -12.36 -8.73 -0.98
CA TYR A 148 -13.73 -9.02 -0.62
C TYR A 148 -14.13 -10.45 -1.00
N ASP A 149 -13.66 -10.93 -2.17
CA ASP A 149 -13.81 -12.31 -2.62
C ASP A 149 -12.47 -13.05 -2.49
N LEU A 150 -12.27 -13.71 -1.35
CA LEU A 150 -11.03 -14.46 -1.06
C LEU A 150 -10.74 -15.57 -2.07
N LYS A 151 -11.77 -16.08 -2.79
CA LYS A 151 -11.58 -17.12 -3.82
C LYS A 151 -10.78 -16.61 -5.00
N LYS A 152 -10.79 -15.28 -5.24
CA LYS A 152 -10.03 -14.64 -6.31
C LYS A 152 -8.58 -14.33 -5.93
N LEU A 153 -8.22 -14.41 -4.65
CA LEU A 153 -6.89 -14.00 -4.20
C LEU A 153 -5.75 -14.80 -4.86
N PRO A 154 -5.80 -16.15 -4.96
CA PRO A 154 -4.75 -16.90 -5.65
C PRO A 154 -4.57 -16.50 -7.12
N GLU A 155 -5.68 -16.29 -7.84
CA GLU A 155 -5.65 -15.82 -9.24
C GLU A 155 -5.01 -14.41 -9.32
N MET A 156 -5.32 -13.54 -8.38
CA MET A 156 -4.76 -12.19 -8.34
C MET A 156 -3.27 -12.18 -8.03
N LEU A 157 -2.79 -13.03 -7.12
CA LEU A 157 -1.35 -13.16 -6.86
C LEU A 157 -0.59 -13.61 -8.12
N ALA A 158 -1.11 -14.61 -8.83
CA ALA A 158 -0.55 -15.05 -10.13
C ALA A 158 -0.60 -13.93 -11.19
N TYR A 159 -1.67 -13.11 -11.20
CA TYR A 159 -1.76 -11.95 -12.07
C TYR A 159 -0.64 -10.93 -11.79
N TYR A 160 -0.36 -10.62 -10.51
CA TYR A 160 0.73 -9.70 -10.17
C TYR A 160 2.09 -10.20 -10.66
N GLU A 161 2.40 -11.48 -10.48
CA GLU A 161 3.62 -12.10 -11.01
C GLU A 161 3.69 -11.95 -12.53
N SER A 162 2.57 -12.22 -13.25
CA SER A 162 2.50 -12.07 -14.70
C SER A 162 2.75 -10.65 -15.20
N LYS A 163 2.57 -9.64 -14.33
CA LYS A 163 2.85 -8.22 -14.59
C LYS A 163 4.24 -7.79 -14.13
N GLY A 164 5.06 -8.73 -13.65
CA GLY A 164 6.42 -8.49 -13.23
C GLY A 164 6.55 -7.93 -11.81
N CYS A 165 5.51 -8.05 -10.98
CA CYS A 165 5.65 -7.87 -9.55
C CYS A 165 6.33 -9.09 -8.92
N GLU A 166 7.13 -8.87 -7.89
CA GLU A 166 7.56 -9.94 -7.01
C GLU A 166 6.47 -10.18 -5.97
N VAL A 167 6.04 -11.44 -5.80
CA VAL A 167 4.98 -11.79 -4.84
C VAL A 167 5.58 -12.72 -3.79
N LYS A 168 5.65 -12.25 -2.55
CA LYS A 168 6.22 -12.99 -1.42
C LYS A 168 5.47 -12.67 -0.13
N THR A 169 5.57 -13.55 0.84
CA THR A 169 5.15 -13.26 2.21
C THR A 169 6.09 -12.27 2.88
N LEU A 170 5.63 -11.59 3.92
CA LEU A 170 6.49 -10.71 4.71
C LEU A 170 7.71 -11.45 5.29
N ALA A 171 7.53 -12.70 5.74
CA ALA A 171 8.59 -13.50 6.32
C ALA A 171 9.77 -13.77 5.37
N GLU A 172 9.53 -13.75 4.05
CA GLU A 172 10.58 -13.94 3.04
C GLU A 172 11.46 -12.69 2.83
N TYR A 173 11.09 -11.56 3.44
CA TYR A 173 11.89 -10.32 3.44
C TYR A 173 12.60 -10.06 4.78
N GLN A 174 12.30 -10.81 5.82
CA GLN A 174 12.89 -10.73 7.15
C GLN A 174 14.11 -11.64 7.27
#